data_663eef8fe9bef4ba35e4cb3a8e9e3475
#
_entry.id   663eef8fe9bef4ba35e4cb3a8e9e3475
#
_cell.length_a   1.000
_cell.length_b   1.000
_cell.length_c   1.000
_cell.angle_alpha   90.00
_cell.angle_beta   90.00
_cell.angle_gamma   90.00
#
_symmetry.space_group_name_H-M   'P 1'
#
loop_
_entity.id
_entity.type
_entity.pdbx_description
1 polymer ?
#
loop_
_entity_poly.entity_id
_entity_poly.type
_entity_poly.pdbx_seq_one_letter_code
_entity_poly.pdbx_strand_id
1 'polypeptide(L)'
;MCDDGGMPQDLRPISTRVSKLLGVDYPIVQAPMGWIARSQLASAVSNAGALGIIETSSGDMDAIKSEIAAMRTLSSKPFGVNIAQLFVRDESIADFVVEQGVRFVTTSAGDPTKYTSRLKSAGLTVFHVVPTLAAALKAVEAGVDGLVVEGGEGGGFKNPKDVATMVLLPLVAERVDVPIIAAGGITD
;
A
#
# COMPACT_ATOMS: atom_id res chain seq x y z
N MET A 1 27.48 20.17 18.47
CA MET A 1 27.32 18.78 18.94
C MET A 1 25.91 18.41 18.61
N CYS A 2 25.71 17.65 17.51
CA CYS A 2 24.40 17.08 17.22
C CYS A 2 24.28 15.87 18.14
N ASP A 3 23.25 15.88 18.97
CA ASP A 3 22.90 14.78 19.86
C ASP A 3 22.57 13.58 18.96
N ASP A 4 23.32 12.50 19.08
CA ASP A 4 23.01 11.22 18.44
C ASP A 4 21.75 10.69 19.12
N GLY A 5 20.58 11.14 18.63
CA GLY A 5 19.27 10.68 19.07
C GLY A 5 19.15 9.18 18.84
N GLY A 6 19.72 8.39 19.75
CA GLY A 6 19.51 6.97 19.81
C GLY A 6 18.02 6.68 19.84
N MET A 7 17.54 5.88 18.88
CA MET A 7 16.16 5.42 18.89
C MET A 7 15.84 4.81 20.26
N PRO A 8 14.65 5.07 20.81
CA PRO A 8 14.23 4.46 22.07
C PRO A 8 14.41 2.94 21.98
N GLN A 9 15.20 2.33 22.86
CA GLN A 9 15.59 0.91 22.83
C GLN A 9 14.43 -0.06 23.13
N ASP A 10 13.17 0.41 23.24
CA ASP A 10 12.02 -0.37 23.72
C ASP A 10 10.79 -0.38 22.81
N LEU A 11 10.91 -0.08 21.52
CA LEU A 11 9.78 -0.26 20.59
C LEU A 11 9.59 -1.74 20.28
N ARG A 12 8.73 -2.42 21.05
CA ARG A 12 8.35 -3.80 20.77
C ARG A 12 7.50 -3.86 19.49
N PRO A 13 7.71 -4.88 18.64
CA PRO A 13 6.87 -5.10 17.47
C PRO A 13 5.39 -5.16 17.83
N ILE A 14 4.54 -4.52 17.03
CA ILE A 14 3.09 -4.54 17.22
C ILE A 14 2.48 -5.61 16.31
N SER A 15 2.04 -6.70 16.92
CA SER A 15 1.49 -7.84 16.19
C SER A 15 0.01 -7.64 15.86
N THR A 16 -0.28 -7.43 14.59
CA THR A 16 -1.64 -7.35 14.03
C THR A 16 -1.81 -8.33 12.88
N ARG A 17 -3.04 -8.49 12.35
CA ARG A 17 -3.27 -9.26 11.10
C ARG A 17 -2.45 -8.68 9.93
N VAL A 18 -2.37 -7.35 9.84
CA VAL A 18 -1.62 -6.64 8.79
C VAL A 18 -0.11 -6.86 8.94
N SER A 19 0.48 -6.60 10.14
CA SER A 19 1.93 -6.74 10.31
C SER A 19 2.41 -8.17 10.07
N LYS A 20 1.62 -9.18 10.48
CA LYS A 20 1.93 -10.60 10.20
C LYS A 20 1.89 -10.92 8.70
N LEU A 21 0.86 -10.41 8.00
CA LEU A 21 0.70 -10.66 6.57
C LEU A 21 1.80 -9.99 5.74
N LEU A 22 2.21 -8.79 6.13
CA LEU A 22 3.25 -8.00 5.44
C LEU A 22 4.67 -8.36 5.87
N GLY A 23 4.84 -9.07 6.99
CA GLY A 23 6.15 -9.43 7.54
C GLY A 23 6.93 -8.21 8.08
N VAL A 24 6.22 -7.25 8.70
CA VAL A 24 6.79 -6.02 9.25
C VAL A 24 6.66 -5.97 10.77
N ASP A 25 7.52 -5.20 11.43
CA ASP A 25 7.54 -5.07 12.89
C ASP A 25 6.40 -4.17 13.39
N TYR A 26 6.04 -3.14 12.59
CA TYR A 26 4.99 -2.17 12.91
C TYR A 26 3.89 -2.19 11.85
N PRO A 27 2.60 -2.13 12.24
CA PRO A 27 1.47 -2.11 11.29
C PRO A 27 1.31 -0.72 10.64
N ILE A 28 2.39 -0.17 10.14
CA ILE A 28 2.46 1.13 9.48
C ILE A 28 2.84 0.90 8.03
N VAL A 29 2.08 1.52 7.13
CA VAL A 29 2.31 1.43 5.67
C VAL A 29 2.42 2.84 5.12
N GLN A 30 3.53 3.15 4.48
CA GLN A 30 3.72 4.44 3.83
C GLN A 30 2.84 4.51 2.59
N ALA A 31 2.07 5.59 2.47
CA ALA A 31 1.19 5.80 1.33
C ALA A 31 1.97 5.97 0.00
N PRO A 32 1.45 5.45 -1.12
CA PRO A 32 2.01 5.71 -2.44
C PRO A 32 1.69 7.14 -2.86
N MET A 33 2.69 8.00 -2.85
CA MET A 33 2.57 9.41 -3.21
C MET A 33 3.32 9.65 -4.53
N GLY A 34 2.62 10.14 -5.55
CA GLY A 34 3.21 10.43 -6.86
C GLY A 34 4.45 11.30 -6.73
N TRP A 35 5.54 10.91 -7.39
CA TRP A 35 6.85 11.58 -7.40
C TRP A 35 7.62 11.59 -6.08
N ILE A 36 7.01 11.22 -4.96
CA ILE A 36 7.59 11.26 -3.60
C ILE A 36 7.91 9.84 -3.11
N ALA A 37 6.96 8.91 -3.25
CA ALA A 37 7.08 7.54 -2.74
C ALA A 37 7.95 6.67 -3.67
N ARG A 38 9.25 6.95 -3.65
CA ARG A 38 10.28 6.27 -4.42
C ARG A 38 11.21 5.48 -3.52
N SER A 39 12.23 4.87 -4.08
CA SER A 39 13.14 3.96 -3.39
C SER A 39 13.75 4.53 -2.10
N GLN A 40 14.11 5.80 -2.07
CA GLN A 40 14.71 6.44 -0.90
C GLN A 40 13.74 6.48 0.28
N LEU A 41 12.51 6.98 0.07
CA LEU A 41 11.51 7.01 1.13
C LEU A 41 11.06 5.59 1.52
N ALA A 42 10.73 4.76 0.53
CA ALA A 42 10.26 3.41 0.78
C ALA A 42 11.29 2.58 1.55
N SER A 43 12.59 2.69 1.22
CA SER A 43 13.65 1.97 1.94
C SER A 43 13.84 2.47 3.37
N ALA A 44 13.76 3.78 3.59
CA ALA A 44 13.84 4.34 4.94
C ALA A 44 12.71 3.82 5.84
N VAL A 45 11.48 3.81 5.31
CA VAL A 45 10.31 3.26 6.02
C VAL A 45 10.46 1.77 6.28
N SER A 46 10.89 0.99 5.28
CA SER A 46 11.08 -0.45 5.45
C SER A 46 12.21 -0.76 6.43
N ASN A 47 13.30 -0.02 6.42
CA ASN A 47 14.41 -0.19 7.36
C ASN A 47 14.02 0.17 8.80
N ALA A 48 13.04 1.07 8.96
CA ALA A 48 12.46 1.40 10.27
C ALA A 48 11.48 0.34 10.80
N GLY A 49 11.22 -0.75 10.07
CA GLY A 49 10.35 -1.85 10.49
C GLY A 49 8.88 -1.72 10.06
N ALA A 50 8.55 -0.75 9.22
CA ALA A 50 7.23 -0.57 8.60
C ALA A 50 7.25 -1.04 7.13
N LEU A 51 6.20 -0.77 6.35
CA LEU A 51 6.18 -1.13 4.93
C LEU A 51 6.30 0.11 4.04
N GLY A 52 7.39 0.24 3.31
CA GLY A 52 7.54 1.22 2.24
C GLY A 52 6.81 0.75 0.97
N ILE A 53 6.21 1.68 0.23
CA ILE A 53 5.55 1.41 -1.05
C ILE A 53 6.14 2.31 -2.13
N ILE A 54 6.52 1.73 -3.26
CA ILE A 54 6.93 2.44 -4.47
C ILE A 54 5.68 2.76 -5.30
N GLU A 55 5.55 4.02 -5.70
CA GLU A 55 4.46 4.47 -6.57
C GLU A 55 4.75 4.17 -8.04
N THR A 56 3.70 4.01 -8.86
CA THR A 56 3.80 3.78 -10.30
C THR A 56 3.05 4.81 -11.15
N SER A 57 2.64 5.93 -10.56
CA SER A 57 1.80 6.93 -11.23
C SER A 57 2.50 7.68 -12.37
N SER A 58 3.83 7.58 -12.48
CA SER A 58 4.55 8.08 -13.66
C SER A 58 4.15 7.36 -14.95
N GLY A 59 3.74 6.10 -14.86
CA GLY A 59 3.45 5.23 -16.00
C GLY A 59 4.68 4.90 -16.86
N ASP A 60 5.88 5.24 -16.39
CA ASP A 60 7.15 4.93 -17.04
C ASP A 60 7.74 3.65 -16.44
N MET A 61 7.66 2.56 -17.17
CA MET A 61 8.08 1.23 -16.73
C MET A 61 9.57 1.15 -16.42
N ASP A 62 10.42 1.84 -17.17
CA ASP A 62 11.86 1.83 -16.94
C ASP A 62 12.23 2.62 -15.68
N ALA A 63 11.56 3.74 -15.45
CA ALA A 63 11.72 4.50 -14.20
C ALA A 63 11.26 3.67 -12.99
N ILE A 64 10.12 2.99 -13.07
CA ILE A 64 9.61 2.12 -12.00
C ILE A 64 10.59 0.96 -11.74
N LYS A 65 11.12 0.33 -12.80
CA LYS A 65 12.12 -0.74 -12.68
C LYS A 65 13.39 -0.26 -11.97
N SER A 66 13.85 0.94 -12.32
CA SER A 66 15.01 1.55 -11.70
C SER A 66 14.79 1.82 -10.20
N GLU A 67 13.61 2.29 -9.82
CA GLU A 67 13.25 2.51 -8.42
C GLU A 67 13.17 1.19 -7.63
N ILE A 68 12.60 0.12 -8.21
CA ILE A 68 12.57 -1.20 -7.59
C ILE A 68 13.98 -1.77 -7.43
N ALA A 69 14.84 -1.60 -8.40
CA ALA A 69 16.24 -2.03 -8.31
C ALA A 69 17.00 -1.25 -7.23
N ALA A 70 16.83 0.08 -7.18
CA ALA A 70 17.42 0.92 -6.15
C ALA A 70 16.90 0.56 -4.74
N MET A 71 15.60 0.27 -4.60
CA MET A 71 15.01 -0.19 -3.33
C MET A 71 15.75 -1.41 -2.79
N ARG A 72 16.07 -2.38 -3.64
CA ARG A 72 16.76 -3.62 -3.23
C ARG A 72 18.23 -3.40 -2.84
N THR A 73 18.86 -2.35 -3.31
CA THR A 73 20.20 -1.97 -2.85
C THR A 73 20.18 -1.22 -1.52
N LEU A 74 19.08 -0.49 -1.25
CA LEU A 74 18.92 0.33 -0.04
C LEU A 74 18.33 -0.44 1.14
N SER A 75 17.62 -1.56 0.89
CA SER A 75 16.95 -2.34 1.93
C SER A 75 16.81 -3.81 1.53
N SER A 76 17.00 -4.71 2.50
CA SER A 76 16.63 -6.12 2.40
C SER A 76 15.26 -6.42 3.02
N LYS A 77 14.59 -5.42 3.56
CA LYS A 77 13.29 -5.54 4.23
C LYS A 77 12.14 -5.62 3.23
N PRO A 78 10.95 -6.09 3.64
CA PRO A 78 9.76 -6.10 2.80
C PRO A 78 9.40 -4.70 2.29
N PHE A 79 8.91 -4.65 1.06
CA PHE A 79 8.34 -3.44 0.46
C PHE A 79 7.21 -3.81 -0.51
N GLY A 80 6.40 -2.85 -0.87
CA GLY A 80 5.31 -3.00 -1.81
C GLY A 80 5.41 -2.07 -3.01
N VAL A 81 4.52 -2.29 -3.96
CA VAL A 81 4.31 -1.43 -5.13
C VAL A 81 2.83 -1.07 -5.22
N ASN A 82 2.50 0.17 -5.57
CA ASN A 82 1.13 0.57 -5.84
C ASN A 82 0.88 0.66 -7.34
N ILE A 83 -0.21 0.03 -7.80
CA ILE A 83 -0.74 0.19 -9.16
C ILE A 83 -1.91 1.17 -9.11
N ALA A 84 -1.65 2.43 -9.43
CA ALA A 84 -2.67 3.47 -9.55
C ALA A 84 -3.35 3.35 -10.92
N GLN A 85 -4.45 2.61 -11.00
CA GLN A 85 -5.06 2.15 -12.26
C GLN A 85 -5.40 3.27 -13.24
N LEU A 86 -5.78 4.45 -12.73
CA LEU A 86 -6.09 5.61 -13.56
C LEU A 86 -4.89 6.12 -14.37
N PHE A 87 -3.67 5.88 -13.88
CA PHE A 87 -2.42 6.34 -14.50
C PHE A 87 -1.70 5.24 -15.27
N VAL A 88 -2.25 4.03 -15.32
CA VAL A 88 -1.67 2.93 -16.08
C VAL A 88 -1.75 3.24 -17.57
N ARG A 89 -0.59 3.29 -18.22
CA ARG A 89 -0.45 3.48 -19.67
C ARG A 89 -0.22 2.17 -20.41
N ASP A 90 0.37 1.21 -19.73
CA ASP A 90 0.68 -0.12 -20.25
C ASP A 90 -0.03 -1.18 -19.39
N GLU A 91 -0.95 -1.92 -20.00
CA GLU A 91 -1.75 -2.96 -19.35
C GLU A 91 -0.89 -4.12 -18.80
N SER A 92 0.36 -4.26 -19.27
CA SER A 92 1.29 -5.27 -18.77
C SER A 92 1.86 -4.96 -17.37
N ILE A 93 1.48 -3.84 -16.75
CA ILE A 93 1.97 -3.42 -15.43
C ILE A 93 1.85 -4.53 -14.37
N ALA A 94 0.79 -5.34 -14.40
CA ALA A 94 0.62 -6.43 -13.44
C ALA A 94 1.66 -7.54 -13.65
N ASP A 95 1.91 -7.92 -14.90
CA ASP A 95 2.93 -8.90 -15.26
C ASP A 95 4.33 -8.38 -14.95
N PHE A 96 4.58 -7.12 -15.26
CA PHE A 96 5.81 -6.45 -14.91
C PHE A 96 6.09 -6.49 -13.41
N VAL A 97 5.12 -6.14 -12.57
CA VAL A 97 5.29 -6.17 -11.10
C VAL A 97 5.56 -7.60 -10.59
N VAL A 98 4.90 -8.60 -11.17
CA VAL A 98 5.16 -10.03 -10.89
C VAL A 98 6.61 -10.39 -11.27
N GLU A 99 7.06 -10.04 -12.46
CA GLU A 99 8.43 -10.29 -12.94
C GLU A 99 9.50 -9.63 -12.06
N GLN A 100 9.17 -8.46 -11.50
CA GLN A 100 10.04 -7.80 -10.54
C GLN A 100 10.12 -8.54 -9.19
N GLY A 101 9.36 -9.61 -8.95
CA GLY A 101 9.39 -10.38 -7.71
C GLY A 101 8.93 -9.59 -6.47
N VAL A 102 8.05 -8.62 -6.66
CA VAL A 102 7.38 -7.89 -5.59
C VAL A 102 6.36 -8.83 -4.93
N ARG A 103 6.22 -8.77 -3.61
CA ARG A 103 5.31 -9.65 -2.87
C ARG A 103 4.01 -8.98 -2.43
N PHE A 104 4.02 -7.68 -2.26
CA PHE A 104 2.87 -6.91 -1.82
C PHE A 104 2.52 -5.81 -2.82
N VAL A 105 1.26 -5.76 -3.20
CA VAL A 105 0.74 -4.76 -4.14
C VAL A 105 -0.51 -4.11 -3.56
N THR A 106 -0.54 -2.78 -3.61
CA THR A 106 -1.80 -2.06 -3.50
C THR A 106 -2.30 -1.67 -4.89
N THR A 107 -3.60 -1.81 -5.12
CA THR A 107 -4.26 -1.27 -6.31
C THR A 107 -5.17 -0.12 -5.91
N SER A 108 -5.23 0.93 -6.69
CA SER A 108 -6.02 2.13 -6.37
C SER A 108 -6.60 2.79 -7.62
N ALA A 109 -7.54 3.71 -7.42
CA ALA A 109 -8.12 4.56 -8.47
C ALA A 109 -8.65 3.77 -9.69
N GLY A 110 -9.38 2.68 -9.43
CA GLY A 110 -9.96 1.86 -10.49
C GLY A 110 -10.78 0.68 -10.01
N ASP A 111 -10.97 -0.32 -10.88
CA ASP A 111 -11.76 -1.52 -10.59
C ASP A 111 -10.89 -2.59 -9.90
N PRO A 112 -11.25 -3.08 -8.70
CA PRO A 112 -10.50 -4.14 -8.03
C PRO A 112 -10.41 -5.45 -8.84
N THR A 113 -11.36 -5.72 -9.72
CA THR A 113 -11.35 -6.96 -10.51
C THR A 113 -10.27 -6.99 -11.59
N LYS A 114 -9.78 -5.81 -12.02
CA LYS A 114 -8.90 -5.70 -13.18
C LYS A 114 -7.59 -6.48 -13.04
N TYR A 115 -6.94 -6.39 -11.88
CA TYR A 115 -5.62 -7.00 -11.66
C TYR A 115 -5.58 -8.04 -10.55
N THR A 116 -6.59 -8.07 -9.66
CA THR A 116 -6.55 -8.90 -8.44
C THR A 116 -6.32 -10.37 -8.75
N SER A 117 -7.10 -10.97 -9.65
CA SER A 117 -6.97 -12.39 -10.01
C SER A 117 -5.56 -12.71 -10.56
N ARG A 118 -5.03 -11.87 -11.44
CA ARG A 118 -3.69 -12.06 -12.04
C ARG A 118 -2.58 -11.99 -11.00
N LEU A 119 -2.62 -10.98 -10.13
CA LEU A 119 -1.62 -10.79 -9.07
C LEU A 119 -1.68 -11.91 -8.03
N LYS A 120 -2.89 -12.30 -7.62
CA LYS A 120 -3.12 -13.40 -6.67
C LYS A 120 -2.64 -14.74 -7.22
N SER A 121 -2.92 -15.05 -8.49
CA SER A 121 -2.46 -16.28 -9.15
C SER A 121 -0.92 -16.38 -9.21
N ALA A 122 -0.23 -15.25 -9.17
CA ALA A 122 1.23 -15.18 -9.08
C ALA A 122 1.77 -15.21 -7.64
N GLY A 123 0.87 -15.37 -6.63
CA GLY A 123 1.25 -15.49 -5.22
C GLY A 123 1.50 -14.16 -4.49
N LEU A 124 1.08 -13.03 -5.06
CA LEU A 124 1.23 -11.73 -4.42
C LEU A 124 0.10 -11.50 -3.40
N THR A 125 0.41 -10.78 -2.35
CA THR A 125 -0.58 -10.21 -1.42
C THR A 125 -1.12 -8.91 -2.02
N VAL A 126 -2.45 -8.83 -2.19
CA VAL A 126 -3.12 -7.72 -2.89
C VAL A 126 -4.09 -7.01 -1.96
N PHE A 127 -3.89 -5.72 -1.76
CA PHE A 127 -4.85 -4.83 -1.11
C PHE A 127 -5.43 -3.84 -2.12
N HIS A 128 -6.70 -3.45 -1.93
CA HIS A 128 -7.32 -2.41 -2.76
C HIS A 128 -7.72 -1.19 -1.92
N VAL A 129 -7.47 -0.01 -2.46
CA VAL A 129 -7.84 1.26 -1.80
C VAL A 129 -9.31 1.54 -2.06
N VAL A 130 -10.08 1.74 -0.99
CA VAL A 130 -11.53 1.89 -1.05
C VAL A 130 -12.01 3.13 -0.29
N PRO A 131 -12.78 4.02 -0.96
CA PRO A 131 -13.29 5.24 -0.33
C PRO A 131 -14.76 5.10 0.15
N THR A 132 -15.38 3.95 -0.03
CA THR A 132 -16.79 3.71 0.35
C THR A 132 -17.02 2.26 0.77
N LEU A 133 -18.08 2.01 1.54
CA LEU A 133 -18.49 0.64 1.89
C LEU A 133 -18.80 -0.19 0.62
N ALA A 134 -19.47 0.39 -0.36
CA ALA A 134 -19.79 -0.32 -1.61
C ALA A 134 -18.52 -0.76 -2.37
N ALA A 135 -17.50 0.12 -2.42
CA ALA A 135 -16.21 -0.22 -3.00
C ALA A 135 -15.49 -1.31 -2.19
N ALA A 136 -15.59 -1.28 -0.85
CA ALA A 136 -15.01 -2.29 0.02
C ALA A 136 -15.61 -3.69 -0.24
N LEU A 137 -16.93 -3.78 -0.30
CA LEU A 137 -17.63 -5.04 -0.59
C LEU A 137 -17.25 -5.58 -1.98
N LYS A 138 -17.21 -4.72 -3.01
CA LYS A 138 -16.77 -5.09 -4.36
C LYS A 138 -15.32 -5.60 -4.37
N ALA A 139 -14.42 -4.97 -3.61
CA ALA A 139 -13.04 -5.40 -3.55
C ALA A 139 -12.89 -6.77 -2.86
N VAL A 140 -13.63 -7.01 -1.78
CA VAL A 140 -13.66 -8.33 -1.12
C VAL A 140 -14.20 -9.40 -2.05
N GLU A 141 -15.28 -9.11 -2.80
CA GLU A 141 -15.84 -10.02 -3.81
C GLU A 141 -14.82 -10.33 -4.93
N ALA A 142 -13.99 -9.36 -5.30
CA ALA A 142 -12.91 -9.55 -6.26
C ALA A 142 -11.74 -10.42 -5.72
N GLY A 143 -11.75 -10.77 -4.43
CA GLY A 143 -10.79 -11.70 -3.81
C GLY A 143 -9.50 -11.06 -3.32
N VAL A 144 -9.49 -9.77 -2.98
CA VAL A 144 -8.31 -9.12 -2.38
C VAL A 144 -7.99 -9.72 -1.00
N ASP A 145 -6.72 -9.64 -0.59
CA ASP A 145 -6.28 -10.10 0.74
C ASP A 145 -6.59 -9.10 1.85
N GLY A 146 -6.83 -7.86 1.49
CA GLY A 146 -7.18 -6.81 2.43
C GLY A 146 -7.55 -5.50 1.75
N LEU A 147 -7.89 -4.53 2.56
CA LEU A 147 -8.35 -3.21 2.13
C LEU A 147 -7.46 -2.10 2.68
N VAL A 148 -7.29 -1.04 1.91
CA VAL A 148 -6.88 0.27 2.42
C VAL A 148 -8.14 1.13 2.44
N VAL A 149 -8.69 1.38 3.63
CA VAL A 149 -9.90 2.19 3.80
C VAL A 149 -9.49 3.65 3.95
N GLU A 150 -9.73 4.44 2.92
CA GLU A 150 -9.30 5.83 2.84
C GLU A 150 -10.48 6.79 2.96
N GLY A 151 -10.49 7.58 4.03
CA GLY A 151 -11.49 8.64 4.24
C GLY A 151 -11.18 9.94 3.52
N GLY A 152 -12.07 10.89 3.64
CA GLY A 152 -11.98 12.21 2.99
C GLY A 152 -10.78 13.06 3.41
N GLU A 153 -10.14 12.74 4.54
CA GLU A 153 -8.92 13.39 5.02
C GLU A 153 -7.66 12.90 4.28
N GLY A 154 -7.77 11.82 3.48
CA GLY A 154 -6.67 11.35 2.64
C GLY A 154 -6.23 12.38 1.61
N GLY A 155 -4.96 12.36 1.23
CA GLY A 155 -4.42 13.20 0.16
C GLY A 155 -4.62 12.59 -1.23
N GLY A 156 -4.47 13.39 -2.27
CA GLY A 156 -4.47 12.91 -3.65
C GLY A 156 -5.86 12.77 -4.26
N PHE A 157 -6.16 11.61 -4.80
CA PHE A 157 -7.39 11.36 -5.54
C PHE A 157 -8.58 11.22 -4.60
N LYS A 158 -9.58 12.10 -4.73
CA LYS A 158 -10.73 12.12 -3.83
C LYS A 158 -11.99 11.56 -4.48
N ASN A 159 -12.76 10.82 -3.68
CA ASN A 159 -14.13 10.50 -4.03
C ASN A 159 -15.00 11.76 -3.87
N PRO A 160 -15.84 12.10 -4.84
CA PRO A 160 -16.76 13.22 -4.72
C PRO A 160 -17.81 13.08 -3.59
N LYS A 161 -17.94 11.88 -3.01
CA LYS A 161 -18.76 11.60 -1.83
C LYS A 161 -17.86 11.31 -0.64
N ASP A 162 -17.14 12.31 -0.19
CA ASP A 162 -16.21 12.18 0.92
C ASP A 162 -16.93 11.78 2.23
N VAL A 163 -16.35 10.79 2.89
CA VAL A 163 -16.76 10.34 4.22
C VAL A 163 -15.53 10.37 5.11
N ALA A 164 -15.65 10.97 6.29
CA ALA A 164 -14.55 11.03 7.24
C ALA A 164 -14.05 9.62 7.61
N THR A 165 -12.74 9.46 7.78
CA THR A 165 -12.10 8.18 8.14
C THR A 165 -12.72 7.58 9.41
N MET A 166 -13.01 8.41 10.42
CA MET A 166 -13.64 7.99 11.67
C MET A 166 -15.05 7.42 11.52
N VAL A 167 -15.73 7.72 10.40
CA VAL A 167 -17.05 7.17 10.07
C VAL A 167 -16.92 5.97 9.14
N LEU A 168 -16.10 6.08 8.11
CA LEU A 168 -15.94 5.04 7.09
C LEU A 168 -15.29 3.77 7.65
N LEU A 169 -14.23 3.92 8.43
CA LEU A 169 -13.44 2.80 8.94
C LEU A 169 -14.25 1.80 9.77
N PRO A 170 -14.98 2.21 10.84
CA PRO A 170 -15.81 1.28 11.60
C PRO A 170 -16.94 0.68 10.77
N LEU A 171 -17.56 1.48 9.87
CA LEU A 171 -18.61 1.00 8.99
C LEU A 171 -18.15 -0.14 8.07
N VAL A 172 -16.94 -0.04 7.54
CA VAL A 172 -16.35 -1.11 6.71
C VAL A 172 -15.94 -2.30 7.59
N ALA A 173 -15.28 -2.05 8.73
CA ALA A 173 -14.79 -3.09 9.62
C ALA A 173 -15.90 -4.02 10.15
N GLU A 174 -17.12 -3.50 10.33
CA GLU A 174 -18.29 -4.31 10.73
C GLU A 174 -18.81 -5.23 9.63
N ARG A 175 -18.43 -5.00 8.37
CA ARG A 175 -19.02 -5.69 7.20
C ARG A 175 -18.07 -6.60 6.45
N VAL A 176 -16.77 -6.56 6.76
CA VAL A 176 -15.76 -7.37 6.08
C VAL A 176 -14.86 -8.07 7.10
N ASP A 177 -14.34 -9.25 6.75
CA ASP A 177 -13.42 -10.00 7.59
C ASP A 177 -12.01 -10.08 6.98
N VAL A 178 -11.63 -9.15 6.14
CA VAL A 178 -10.25 -9.03 5.63
C VAL A 178 -9.46 -8.02 6.45
N PRO A 179 -8.12 -8.11 6.53
CA PRO A 179 -7.28 -7.10 7.15
C PRO A 179 -7.52 -5.72 6.54
N ILE A 180 -7.52 -4.68 7.39
CA ILE A 180 -7.72 -3.30 6.98
C ILE A 180 -6.52 -2.45 7.37
N ILE A 181 -6.07 -1.62 6.45
CA ILE A 181 -5.17 -0.49 6.68
C ILE A 181 -6.02 0.77 6.65
N ALA A 182 -6.01 1.55 7.74
CA ALA A 182 -6.67 2.84 7.79
C ALA A 182 -5.81 3.91 7.09
N ALA A 183 -6.44 4.75 6.28
CA ALA A 183 -5.77 5.84 5.59
C ALA A 183 -6.62 7.12 5.61
N GLY A 184 -5.93 8.26 5.67
CA GLY A 184 -6.56 9.58 5.78
C GLY A 184 -6.68 10.06 7.22
N GLY A 185 -6.06 11.20 7.52
CA GLY A 185 -6.09 11.82 8.83
C GLY A 185 -5.31 11.09 9.94
N ILE A 186 -4.46 10.13 9.57
CA ILE A 186 -3.58 9.44 10.52
C ILE A 186 -2.28 10.25 10.63
N THR A 187 -2.03 10.79 11.80
CA THR A 187 -0.84 11.62 12.08
C THR A 187 0.08 10.93 13.07
N ASP A 188 -0.18 10.98 14.36
CA ASP A 188 0.65 10.50 15.47
C ASP A 188 -0.20 9.89 16.62
#